data_711cc28c28dd9e8eae30edca06960786
#
_entry.id   711cc28c28dd9e8eae30edca06960786
#
_cell.length_a   1.000
_cell.length_b   1.000
_cell.length_c   1.000
_cell.angle_alpha   90.00
_cell.angle_beta   90.00
_cell.angle_gamma   90.00
#
_symmetry.space_group_name_H-M   'P 1'
#
loop_
_entity.id
_entity.type
_entity.pdbx_description
1 polymer ?
#
loop_
_entity_poly.entity_id
_entity_poly.type
_entity_poly.pdbx_seq_one_letter_code
_entity_poly.pdbx_strand_id
1 'polypeptide(L)'
;MTFALPALPDRELVLDRYRPLRPLGSGASGSVWLARDEHTGLDVALKIVPREGKAGYRAEREAEAASRLRHERCLRSYGFGSDAGHVYIAYEYVGGRTLREAMRSGELRDAQAVQATAQILDGLAHAHGRGIVHRDVKPSNVLVLDEEHVSIRLLDFGLARFDEAETLTAVGDVPGTLAYISPERLRGAEAEPASDVWAVGVLLWEALAGKHPFWGVPLPQMPASIESGAPPLALERPDLPKRLLAAVEHALDPNPARRPSAAALAADLRDLGRRGRATRQRRLPRPRPHVDVPALPELAPRLVAPALAGFGAAAAASLLPFYPAHWPFAIGAFAAGLAAIAPRAALAVALAAPILPLGNHALGLAVLWGAAALAWLALARREPRGSLAVLAGPLLAPLGLLALVPLAVASLRGHVLRGAAAAVAVALAAVTAAVRGADLPFGAGTPQPLELAGEESAAAAATALAGAVPASLAAELGVLAALAVAVPWVRGPWRIAAFGAVMLAGTLLVAPGAPALPLVVAAWLTCIALAARDAR
;
A
#
# COMPACT_ATOMS: atom_id res chain seq x y z
N MET A 1 -24.84 0.28 -12.90
CA MET A 1 -25.69 1.37 -12.41
C MET A 1 -24.99 2.01 -11.22
N THR A 2 -24.53 3.24 -11.38
CA THR A 2 -23.92 4.02 -10.30
C THR A 2 -25.07 4.51 -9.43
N PHE A 3 -25.25 3.93 -8.25
CA PHE A 3 -26.20 4.47 -7.27
C PHE A 3 -25.70 5.86 -6.87
N ALA A 4 -26.46 6.89 -7.21
CA ALA A 4 -26.21 8.22 -6.69
C ALA A 4 -26.35 8.16 -5.18
N LEU A 5 -25.36 8.68 -4.46
CA LEU A 5 -25.45 8.92 -3.02
C LEU A 5 -26.72 9.74 -2.77
N PRO A 6 -27.60 9.38 -1.84
CA PRO A 6 -28.71 10.24 -1.49
C PRO A 6 -28.13 11.59 -1.07
N ALA A 7 -28.53 12.65 -1.76
CA ALA A 7 -28.19 14.02 -1.39
C ALA A 7 -28.90 14.32 -0.07
N LEU A 8 -28.18 14.13 1.04
CA LEU A 8 -28.65 14.67 2.32
C LEU A 8 -28.54 16.20 2.23
N PRO A 9 -29.58 16.95 2.60
CA PRO A 9 -29.50 18.41 2.61
C PRO A 9 -28.40 18.86 3.57
N ASP A 10 -27.57 19.77 3.12
CA ASP A 10 -26.31 20.24 3.76
C ASP A 10 -26.45 20.81 5.18
N ARG A 11 -27.64 20.80 5.79
CA ARG A 11 -27.93 21.43 7.09
C ARG A 11 -28.98 20.73 7.96
N GLU A 12 -29.65 19.68 7.51
CA GLU A 12 -30.67 19.01 8.34
C GLU A 12 -30.06 17.88 9.15
N LEU A 13 -30.46 17.82 10.43
CA LEU A 13 -30.12 16.72 11.33
C LEU A 13 -30.93 15.47 10.94
N VAL A 14 -30.26 14.37 10.79
CA VAL A 14 -30.91 13.06 10.64
C VAL A 14 -31.48 12.66 12.01
N LEU A 15 -32.79 12.35 12.05
CA LEU A 15 -33.53 12.03 13.28
C LEU A 15 -33.38 13.12 14.38
N ASP A 16 -33.30 14.41 13.97
CA ASP A 16 -33.09 15.57 14.88
C ASP A 16 -31.86 15.42 15.82
N ARG A 17 -30.91 14.58 15.44
CA ARG A 17 -29.78 14.22 16.30
C ARG A 17 -28.44 14.13 15.58
N TYR A 18 -28.38 13.52 14.42
CA TYR A 18 -27.11 13.22 13.75
C TYR A 18 -26.82 14.20 12.63
N ARG A 19 -25.70 14.90 12.70
CA ARG A 19 -25.20 15.80 11.64
C ARG A 19 -24.26 15.03 10.72
N PRO A 20 -24.63 14.74 9.47
CA PRO A 20 -23.72 14.12 8.51
C PRO A 20 -22.51 15.02 8.22
N LEU A 21 -21.30 14.45 8.22
CA LEU A 21 -20.05 15.19 7.97
C LEU A 21 -19.45 14.82 6.60
N ARG A 22 -19.28 13.52 6.34
CA ARG A 22 -18.75 13.02 5.07
C ARG A 22 -19.12 11.55 4.85
N PRO A 23 -19.22 11.09 3.61
CA PRO A 23 -19.43 9.68 3.33
C PRO A 23 -18.20 8.86 3.73
N LEU A 24 -18.43 7.67 4.29
CA LEU A 24 -17.44 6.64 4.58
C LEU A 24 -17.45 5.53 3.53
N GLY A 25 -18.63 5.22 2.97
CA GLY A 25 -18.79 4.22 1.93
C GLY A 25 -20.24 4.09 1.48
N SER A 26 -20.43 3.41 0.35
CA SER A 26 -21.75 3.03 -0.16
C SER A 26 -21.70 1.64 -0.76
N GLY A 27 -22.78 0.90 -0.67
CA GLY A 27 -22.89 -0.47 -1.19
C GLY A 27 -24.34 -0.90 -1.37
N ALA A 28 -24.55 -2.17 -1.71
CA ALA A 28 -25.90 -2.73 -1.91
C ALA A 28 -26.80 -2.66 -0.65
N SER A 29 -26.21 -2.56 0.52
CA SER A 29 -26.93 -2.45 1.81
C SER A 29 -27.15 -1.02 2.29
N GLY A 30 -26.90 0.00 1.45
CA GLY A 30 -27.09 1.41 1.79
C GLY A 30 -25.79 2.21 1.79
N SER A 31 -25.83 3.38 2.42
CA SER A 31 -24.68 4.27 2.58
C SER A 31 -24.28 4.42 4.04
N VAL A 32 -22.98 4.62 4.28
CA VAL A 32 -22.44 4.88 5.62
C VAL A 32 -21.78 6.25 5.63
N TRP A 33 -22.13 7.06 6.61
CA TRP A 33 -21.64 8.42 6.79
C TRP A 33 -20.93 8.58 8.13
N LEU A 34 -19.84 9.31 8.14
CA LEU A 34 -19.35 9.92 9.37
C LEU A 34 -20.33 11.01 9.76
N ALA A 35 -20.86 10.95 10.96
CA ALA A 35 -21.80 11.94 11.50
C ALA A 35 -21.42 12.34 12.92
N ARG A 36 -21.80 13.55 13.32
CA ARG A 36 -21.71 14.02 14.71
C ARG A 36 -23.04 13.77 15.40
N ASP A 37 -23.02 13.08 16.50
CA ASP A 37 -24.18 12.99 17.41
C ASP A 37 -24.23 14.28 18.24
N GLU A 38 -25.18 15.16 17.94
CA GLU A 38 -25.30 16.46 18.60
C GLU A 38 -25.74 16.35 20.09
N HIS A 39 -26.31 15.19 20.49
CA HIS A 39 -26.67 14.96 21.90
C HIS A 39 -25.48 14.55 22.77
N THR A 40 -24.53 13.80 22.20
CA THR A 40 -23.38 13.28 22.96
C THR A 40 -22.06 13.95 22.60
N GLY A 41 -22.00 14.68 21.47
CA GLY A 41 -20.80 15.25 20.92
C GLY A 41 -19.82 14.22 20.32
N LEU A 42 -20.21 12.95 20.19
CA LEU A 42 -19.37 11.89 19.64
C LEU A 42 -19.50 11.81 18.12
N ASP A 43 -18.41 11.41 17.48
CA ASP A 43 -18.42 10.99 16.08
C ASP A 43 -18.95 9.56 15.98
N VAL A 44 -19.87 9.32 15.06
CA VAL A 44 -20.53 8.03 14.81
C VAL A 44 -20.45 7.66 13.33
N ALA A 45 -20.46 6.36 13.05
CA ALA A 45 -20.71 5.85 11.70
C ALA A 45 -22.22 5.60 11.55
N LEU A 46 -22.88 6.47 10.76
CA LEU A 46 -24.32 6.40 10.54
C LEU A 46 -24.61 5.62 9.26
N LYS A 47 -25.15 4.42 9.40
CA LYS A 47 -25.60 3.58 8.28
C LYS A 47 -27.03 3.97 7.92
N ILE A 48 -27.27 4.29 6.64
CA ILE A 48 -28.54 4.73 6.09
C ILE A 48 -28.99 3.69 5.07
N VAL A 49 -30.13 3.05 5.34
CA VAL A 49 -30.69 2.00 4.49
C VAL A 49 -32.08 2.43 4.02
N PRO A 50 -32.39 2.39 2.71
CA PRO A 50 -33.74 2.65 2.22
C PRO A 50 -34.77 1.72 2.88
N ARG A 51 -35.90 2.26 3.31
CA ARG A 51 -36.96 1.51 3.99
C ARG A 51 -37.84 0.71 3.06
N GLU A 52 -37.68 0.91 1.75
CA GLU A 52 -38.51 0.25 0.74
C GLU A 52 -38.26 -1.28 0.67
N GLY A 53 -39.33 -2.04 0.58
CA GLY A 53 -39.31 -3.48 0.38
C GLY A 53 -38.64 -4.27 1.52
N LYS A 54 -37.96 -5.34 1.16
CA LYS A 54 -37.30 -6.25 2.12
C LYS A 54 -36.08 -5.63 2.82
N ALA A 55 -35.50 -4.55 2.26
CA ALA A 55 -34.27 -3.92 2.77
C ALA A 55 -34.52 -3.23 4.13
N GLY A 56 -35.60 -2.50 4.29
CA GLY A 56 -35.96 -1.82 5.54
C GLY A 56 -36.18 -2.80 6.69
N TYR A 57 -36.95 -3.85 6.46
CA TYR A 57 -37.17 -4.89 7.46
C TYR A 57 -35.87 -5.61 7.90
N ARG A 58 -34.96 -5.83 6.96
CA ARG A 58 -33.63 -6.39 7.25
C ARG A 58 -32.79 -5.45 8.10
N ALA A 59 -32.81 -4.15 7.79
CA ALA A 59 -32.05 -3.15 8.54
C ALA A 59 -32.56 -3.02 9.99
N GLU A 60 -33.87 -3.09 10.21
CA GLU A 60 -34.44 -3.08 11.57
C GLU A 60 -33.98 -4.29 12.39
N ARG A 61 -33.98 -5.49 11.78
CA ARG A 61 -33.50 -6.72 12.44
C ARG A 61 -31.99 -6.71 12.68
N GLU A 62 -31.21 -6.16 11.75
CA GLU A 62 -29.76 -5.95 11.94
C GLU A 62 -29.50 -5.04 13.13
N ALA A 63 -30.22 -3.92 13.21
CA ALA A 63 -30.13 -2.98 14.31
C ALA A 63 -30.45 -3.62 15.66
N GLU A 64 -31.53 -4.43 15.70
CA GLU A 64 -31.90 -5.17 16.91
C GLU A 64 -30.82 -6.17 17.33
N ALA A 65 -30.28 -6.97 16.40
CA ALA A 65 -29.20 -7.90 16.66
C ALA A 65 -27.93 -7.19 17.14
N ALA A 66 -27.54 -6.10 16.45
CA ALA A 66 -26.37 -5.30 16.81
C ALA A 66 -26.49 -4.69 18.22
N SER A 67 -27.71 -4.29 18.65
CA SER A 67 -27.94 -3.72 19.97
C SER A 67 -27.69 -4.70 21.13
N ARG A 68 -27.81 -6.01 20.86
CA ARG A 68 -27.56 -7.09 21.82
C ARG A 68 -26.09 -7.48 21.95
N LEU A 69 -25.23 -7.03 20.99
CA LEU A 69 -23.83 -7.39 20.97
C LEU A 69 -22.99 -6.33 21.72
N ARG A 70 -22.33 -6.77 22.78
CA ARG A 70 -21.38 -5.94 23.53
C ARG A 70 -20.09 -6.73 23.73
N HIS A 71 -19.20 -6.62 22.77
CA HIS A 71 -17.92 -7.30 22.79
C HIS A 71 -16.87 -6.43 22.08
N GLU A 72 -15.65 -6.44 22.58
CA GLU A 72 -14.55 -5.61 22.03
C GLU A 72 -14.19 -5.93 20.57
N ARG A 73 -14.60 -7.09 20.04
CA ARG A 73 -14.36 -7.49 18.65
C ARG A 73 -15.59 -7.28 17.75
N CYS A 74 -16.70 -6.81 18.28
CA CYS A 74 -17.89 -6.47 17.50
C CYS A 74 -18.07 -4.95 17.48
N LEU A 75 -18.44 -4.39 16.34
CA LEU A 75 -18.74 -2.97 16.23
C LEU A 75 -19.94 -2.63 17.12
N ARG A 76 -19.77 -1.65 17.98
CA ARG A 76 -20.82 -1.27 18.95
C ARG A 76 -21.91 -0.44 18.26
N SER A 77 -23.16 -0.85 18.38
CA SER A 77 -24.32 0.00 18.04
C SER A 77 -24.67 0.91 19.23
N TYR A 78 -24.86 2.20 18.95
CA TYR A 78 -25.34 3.18 19.93
C TYR A 78 -26.86 3.34 19.90
N GLY A 79 -27.50 3.01 18.77
CA GLY A 79 -28.94 3.08 18.60
C GLY A 79 -29.35 3.00 17.15
N PHE A 80 -30.66 2.94 16.94
CA PHE A 80 -31.24 2.98 15.61
C PHE A 80 -32.55 3.77 15.63
N GLY A 81 -33.00 4.18 14.46
CA GLY A 81 -34.26 4.87 14.24
C GLY A 81 -34.68 4.79 12.80
N SER A 82 -35.87 5.24 12.49
CA SER A 82 -36.36 5.27 11.11
C SER A 82 -37.25 6.50 10.88
N ASP A 83 -37.26 6.96 9.63
CA ASP A 83 -38.24 7.91 9.13
C ASP A 83 -39.13 7.24 8.04
N ALA A 84 -39.84 8.05 7.27
CA ALA A 84 -40.70 7.55 6.19
C ALA A 84 -39.94 6.82 5.08
N GLY A 85 -38.66 7.19 4.82
CA GLY A 85 -37.88 6.73 3.68
C GLY A 85 -36.70 5.81 4.05
N HIS A 86 -36.18 5.90 5.28
CA HIS A 86 -34.94 5.23 5.65
C HIS A 86 -34.96 4.63 7.05
N VAL A 87 -34.12 3.62 7.23
CA VAL A 87 -33.67 3.10 8.53
C VAL A 87 -32.25 3.59 8.78
N TYR A 88 -31.98 4.09 9.96
CA TYR A 88 -30.71 4.63 10.39
C TYR A 88 -30.16 3.82 11.55
N ILE A 89 -28.89 3.41 11.46
CA ILE A 89 -28.21 2.72 12.54
C ILE A 89 -26.94 3.48 12.87
N ALA A 90 -26.81 3.94 14.12
CA ALA A 90 -25.62 4.64 14.60
C ALA A 90 -24.68 3.65 15.27
N TYR A 91 -23.51 3.49 14.68
CA TYR A 91 -22.41 2.68 15.21
C TYR A 91 -21.29 3.55 15.78
N GLU A 92 -20.43 2.96 16.61
CA GLU A 92 -19.18 3.61 16.97
C GLU A 92 -18.37 3.92 15.70
N TYR A 93 -17.79 5.12 15.65
CA TYR A 93 -16.83 5.42 14.60
C TYR A 93 -15.43 4.97 15.04
N VAL A 94 -14.85 4.06 14.30
CA VAL A 94 -13.51 3.54 14.55
C VAL A 94 -12.67 3.76 13.29
N GLY A 95 -11.54 4.43 13.46
CA GLY A 95 -10.55 4.58 12.37
C GLY A 95 -9.89 3.23 12.07
N GLY A 96 -9.61 2.98 10.80
CA GLY A 96 -8.99 1.74 10.36
C GLY A 96 -9.24 1.48 8.88
N ARG A 97 -8.78 0.32 8.41
CA ARG A 97 -9.01 -0.17 7.05
C ARG A 97 -9.65 -1.56 7.10
N THR A 98 -10.35 -1.93 6.05
CA THR A 98 -10.90 -3.29 5.99
C THR A 98 -9.79 -4.34 5.90
N LEU A 99 -10.06 -5.54 6.40
CA LEU A 99 -9.13 -6.68 6.24
C LEU A 99 -8.89 -6.99 4.75
N ARG A 100 -9.86 -6.74 3.89
CA ARG A 100 -9.72 -6.81 2.42
C ARG A 100 -8.62 -5.88 1.91
N GLU A 101 -8.60 -4.64 2.37
CA GLU A 101 -7.58 -3.66 2.00
C GLU A 101 -6.21 -4.05 2.58
N ALA A 102 -6.17 -4.55 3.82
CA ALA A 102 -4.95 -5.04 4.45
C ALA A 102 -4.35 -6.25 3.72
N MET A 103 -5.19 -7.19 3.27
CA MET A 103 -4.75 -8.35 2.46
C MET A 103 -4.24 -7.91 1.08
N ARG A 104 -4.93 -6.98 0.41
CA ARG A 104 -4.52 -6.46 -0.91
C ARG A 104 -3.23 -5.64 -0.88
N SER A 105 -2.93 -4.96 0.21
CA SER A 105 -1.67 -4.20 0.35
C SER A 105 -0.45 -5.11 0.55
N GLY A 106 -0.65 -6.40 0.83
CA GLY A 106 0.43 -7.35 1.14
C GLY A 106 1.13 -7.08 2.47
N GLU A 107 0.57 -6.21 3.31
CA GLU A 107 1.17 -5.84 4.61
C GLU A 107 0.81 -6.83 5.74
N LEU A 108 -0.16 -7.70 5.49
CA LEU A 108 -0.64 -8.67 6.48
C LEU A 108 0.27 -9.90 6.51
N ARG A 109 1.08 -10.04 7.55
CA ARG A 109 1.93 -11.22 7.77
C ARG A 109 1.09 -12.41 8.29
N ASP A 110 1.55 -13.65 8.03
CA ASP A 110 0.88 -14.88 8.50
C ASP A 110 0.47 -14.82 9.98
N ALA A 111 1.38 -14.38 10.85
CA ALA A 111 1.09 -14.25 12.28
C ALA A 111 -0.02 -13.23 12.58
N GLN A 112 -0.11 -12.16 11.80
CA GLN A 112 -1.17 -11.15 11.91
C GLN A 112 -2.49 -11.68 11.37
N ALA A 113 -2.46 -12.43 10.26
CA ALA A 113 -3.64 -13.11 9.71
C ALA A 113 -4.24 -14.09 10.72
N VAL A 114 -3.41 -14.93 11.34
CA VAL A 114 -3.83 -15.86 12.40
C VAL A 114 -4.37 -15.12 13.62
N GLN A 115 -3.72 -14.03 14.04
CA GLN A 115 -4.17 -13.21 15.18
C GLN A 115 -5.51 -12.51 14.89
N ALA A 116 -5.68 -11.92 13.69
CA ALA A 116 -6.93 -11.32 13.27
C ALA A 116 -8.05 -12.35 13.25
N THR A 117 -7.79 -13.52 12.66
CA THR A 117 -8.75 -14.62 12.57
C THR A 117 -9.18 -15.12 13.97
N ALA A 118 -8.25 -15.26 14.91
CA ALA A 118 -8.58 -15.63 16.28
C ALA A 118 -9.52 -14.60 16.93
N GLN A 119 -9.30 -13.31 16.70
CA GLN A 119 -10.15 -12.23 17.21
C GLN A 119 -11.54 -12.20 16.52
N ILE A 120 -11.61 -12.48 15.21
CA ILE A 120 -12.88 -12.66 14.49
C ILE A 120 -13.69 -13.77 15.16
N LEU A 121 -13.07 -14.91 15.40
CA LEU A 121 -13.70 -16.05 16.06
C LEU A 121 -14.14 -15.75 17.50
N ASP A 122 -13.42 -14.90 18.25
CA ASP A 122 -13.85 -14.43 19.57
C ASP A 122 -15.15 -13.62 19.50
N GLY A 123 -15.24 -12.70 18.52
CA GLY A 123 -16.46 -11.93 18.27
C GLY A 123 -17.63 -12.84 17.86
N LEU A 124 -17.38 -13.80 16.98
CA LEU A 124 -18.39 -14.78 16.55
C LEU A 124 -18.84 -15.69 17.69
N ALA A 125 -17.92 -16.19 18.52
CA ALA A 125 -18.26 -17.01 19.68
C ALA A 125 -19.19 -16.27 20.65
N HIS A 126 -18.93 -14.96 20.86
CA HIS A 126 -19.79 -14.11 21.67
C HIS A 126 -21.19 -13.95 21.07
N ALA A 127 -21.31 -13.75 19.74
CA ALA A 127 -22.58 -13.65 19.04
C ALA A 127 -23.35 -14.98 19.06
N HIS A 128 -22.67 -16.09 18.75
CA HIS A 128 -23.23 -17.43 18.75
C HIS A 128 -23.80 -17.80 20.12
N GLY A 129 -23.10 -17.46 21.20
CA GLY A 129 -23.60 -17.64 22.58
C GLY A 129 -24.88 -16.85 22.90
N ARG A 130 -25.27 -15.90 22.04
CA ARG A 130 -26.53 -15.12 22.13
C ARG A 130 -27.57 -15.53 21.08
N GLY A 131 -27.31 -16.60 20.36
CA GLY A 131 -28.19 -17.07 19.28
C GLY A 131 -28.12 -16.18 18.02
N ILE A 132 -27.07 -15.36 17.87
CA ILE A 132 -26.88 -14.48 16.72
C ILE A 132 -25.81 -15.08 15.81
N VAL A 133 -26.15 -15.38 14.56
CA VAL A 133 -25.26 -15.85 13.49
C VAL A 133 -24.95 -14.65 12.58
N HIS A 134 -23.68 -14.47 12.19
CA HIS A 134 -23.23 -13.33 11.40
C HIS A 134 -23.71 -13.41 9.94
N ARG A 135 -23.63 -14.58 9.31
CA ARG A 135 -24.15 -14.92 7.96
C ARG A 135 -23.40 -14.31 6.78
N ASP A 136 -22.57 -13.29 6.97
CA ASP A 136 -21.82 -12.60 5.89
C ASP A 136 -20.37 -12.29 6.34
N VAL A 137 -19.69 -13.29 6.90
CA VAL A 137 -18.27 -13.15 7.27
C VAL A 137 -17.41 -13.12 6.02
N LYS A 138 -16.71 -11.99 5.81
CA LYS A 138 -15.78 -11.78 4.69
C LYS A 138 -14.80 -10.66 5.03
N PRO A 139 -13.65 -10.56 4.33
CA PRO A 139 -12.63 -9.56 4.68
C PRO A 139 -13.10 -8.10 4.62
N SER A 140 -14.11 -7.77 3.81
CA SER A 140 -14.69 -6.42 3.75
C SER A 140 -15.56 -6.07 4.97
N ASN A 141 -16.03 -7.08 5.71
CA ASN A 141 -16.84 -6.91 6.93
C ASN A 141 -16.00 -7.04 8.21
N VAL A 142 -14.68 -6.94 8.09
CA VAL A 142 -13.75 -6.90 9.22
C VAL A 142 -12.92 -5.63 9.10
N LEU A 143 -13.00 -4.76 10.11
CA LEU A 143 -12.16 -3.57 10.22
C LEU A 143 -10.90 -3.91 11.01
N VAL A 144 -9.73 -3.61 10.46
CA VAL A 144 -8.43 -3.68 11.13
C VAL A 144 -8.08 -2.28 11.58
N LEU A 145 -7.86 -2.11 12.88
CA LEU A 145 -7.52 -0.84 13.48
C LEU A 145 -6.06 -0.50 13.20
N ASP A 146 -5.78 0.78 13.05
CA ASP A 146 -4.43 1.31 12.80
C ASP A 146 -3.67 1.41 14.12
N GLU A 147 -3.46 0.27 14.77
CA GLU A 147 -2.77 0.10 16.04
C GLU A 147 -1.44 -0.65 15.84
N GLU A 148 -0.53 -0.49 16.78
CA GLU A 148 0.78 -1.19 16.80
C GLU A 148 0.61 -2.72 16.80
N HIS A 149 -0.52 -3.21 17.32
CA HIS A 149 -0.92 -4.62 17.33
C HIS A 149 -2.21 -4.80 16.55
N VAL A 150 -2.33 -5.94 15.84
CA VAL A 150 -3.55 -6.26 15.12
C VAL A 150 -4.73 -6.31 16.09
N SER A 151 -5.68 -5.40 15.90
CA SER A 151 -6.96 -5.37 16.59
C SER A 151 -8.07 -5.24 15.56
N ILE A 152 -9.18 -5.97 15.72
CA ILE A 152 -10.27 -5.96 14.75
C ILE A 152 -11.60 -5.56 15.35
N ARG A 153 -12.51 -5.13 14.45
CA ARG A 153 -13.95 -5.04 14.71
C ARG A 153 -14.70 -5.76 13.60
N LEU A 154 -15.62 -6.64 13.99
CA LEU A 154 -16.61 -7.22 13.08
C LEU A 154 -17.69 -6.19 12.78
N LEU A 155 -17.91 -5.94 11.50
CA LEU A 155 -18.94 -5.06 10.97
C LEU A 155 -20.17 -5.88 10.60
N ASP A 156 -21.30 -5.22 10.49
CA ASP A 156 -22.54 -5.70 9.85
C ASP A 156 -22.90 -7.15 10.18
N PHE A 157 -23.48 -7.37 11.36
CA PHE A 157 -24.11 -8.65 11.69
C PHE A 157 -25.34 -8.83 10.81
N GLY A 158 -25.09 -9.35 9.59
CA GLY A 158 -26.04 -9.43 8.50
C GLY A 158 -27.16 -10.41 8.81
N LEU A 159 -28.36 -9.95 8.91
CA LEU A 159 -29.57 -10.76 8.79
C LEU A 159 -29.90 -10.97 7.30
N ALA A 160 -28.92 -10.87 6.41
CA ALA A 160 -29.10 -11.10 5.00
C ALA A 160 -29.53 -12.55 4.77
N ARG A 161 -30.83 -12.76 4.56
CA ARG A 161 -31.31 -13.93 3.84
C ARG A 161 -30.89 -13.74 2.39
N PHE A 162 -30.17 -14.72 1.84
CA PHE A 162 -29.98 -14.78 0.41
C PHE A 162 -31.33 -15.01 -0.27
N ASP A 163 -31.86 -14.01 -0.94
CA ASP A 163 -32.76 -14.25 -2.08
C ASP A 163 -31.82 -14.55 -3.25
N GLU A 164 -31.69 -15.82 -3.59
CA GLU A 164 -30.67 -16.44 -4.44
C GLU A 164 -30.67 -16.01 -5.93
N ALA A 165 -31.53 -15.10 -6.36
CA ALA A 165 -31.79 -14.88 -7.78
C ALA A 165 -31.15 -13.63 -8.41
N GLU A 166 -30.57 -12.66 -7.66
CA GLU A 166 -30.26 -11.34 -8.26
C GLU A 166 -28.78 -10.95 -8.38
N THR A 167 -27.80 -11.81 -8.01
CA THR A 167 -26.38 -11.38 -8.02
C THR A 167 -25.43 -12.21 -8.88
N LEU A 168 -25.92 -12.84 -9.93
CA LEU A 168 -25.11 -13.66 -10.87
C LEU A 168 -24.67 -12.90 -12.12
N THR A 169 -24.21 -11.65 -12.02
CA THR A 169 -23.75 -10.92 -13.21
C THR A 169 -22.49 -10.09 -12.95
N ALA A 170 -21.32 -10.70 -13.10
CA ALA A 170 -20.12 -10.07 -13.66
C ALA A 170 -19.06 -11.13 -13.95
N VAL A 171 -18.59 -11.18 -15.19
CA VAL A 171 -17.56 -12.10 -15.67
C VAL A 171 -16.20 -11.66 -15.10
N GLY A 172 -15.54 -12.52 -14.32
CA GLY A 172 -14.12 -12.36 -13.98
C GLY A 172 -13.73 -12.25 -12.51
N ASP A 173 -14.66 -11.87 -11.61
CA ASP A 173 -14.43 -11.93 -10.15
C ASP A 173 -15.42 -12.93 -9.53
N VAL A 174 -14.97 -13.73 -8.56
CA VAL A 174 -15.91 -14.50 -7.73
C VAL A 174 -16.87 -13.49 -7.10
N PRO A 175 -18.19 -13.56 -7.35
CA PRO A 175 -19.13 -12.58 -6.79
C PRO A 175 -18.96 -12.51 -5.29
N GLY A 176 -18.68 -11.32 -4.76
CA GLY A 176 -18.11 -11.12 -3.42
C GLY A 176 -18.84 -11.79 -2.26
N THR A 177 -20.13 -12.10 -2.43
CA THR A 177 -20.95 -12.75 -1.40
C THR A 177 -20.94 -14.28 -1.52
N LEU A 178 -20.84 -14.84 -2.73
CA LEU A 178 -20.78 -16.30 -2.95
C LEU A 178 -19.42 -16.90 -2.57
N ALA A 179 -18.37 -16.09 -2.55
CA ALA A 179 -17.01 -16.55 -2.29
C ALA A 179 -16.82 -17.22 -0.92
N TYR A 180 -17.57 -16.79 0.09
CA TYR A 180 -17.44 -17.27 1.49
C TYR A 180 -18.61 -18.14 1.93
N ILE A 181 -19.54 -18.48 1.03
CA ILE A 181 -20.73 -19.27 1.34
C ILE A 181 -20.34 -20.71 1.67
N SER A 182 -20.99 -21.28 2.69
CA SER A 182 -20.78 -22.67 3.07
C SER A 182 -21.59 -23.66 2.21
N PRO A 183 -21.15 -24.92 2.08
CA PRO A 183 -21.85 -25.94 1.28
C PRO A 183 -23.33 -26.12 1.64
N GLU A 184 -23.65 -26.15 2.94
CA GLU A 184 -25.03 -26.27 3.41
C GLU A 184 -25.90 -25.08 3.02
N ARG A 185 -25.30 -23.88 3.01
CA ARG A 185 -26.00 -22.66 2.59
C ARG A 185 -26.29 -22.64 1.10
N LEU A 186 -25.40 -23.18 0.26
CA LEU A 186 -25.64 -23.36 -1.17
C LEU A 186 -26.82 -24.28 -1.46
N ARG A 187 -27.05 -25.27 -0.58
CA ARG A 187 -28.20 -26.17 -0.67
C ARG A 187 -29.50 -25.58 -0.07
N GLY A 188 -29.50 -24.31 0.30
CA GLY A 188 -30.67 -23.62 0.82
C GLY A 188 -30.93 -23.82 2.33
N ALA A 189 -29.99 -24.42 3.08
CA ALA A 189 -30.12 -24.54 4.53
C ALA A 189 -30.02 -23.16 5.22
N GLU A 190 -30.65 -23.01 6.36
CA GLU A 190 -30.47 -21.80 7.17
C GLU A 190 -29.04 -21.69 7.70
N ALA A 191 -28.57 -20.44 7.89
CA ALA A 191 -27.25 -20.22 8.41
C ALA A 191 -27.18 -20.59 9.90
N GLU A 192 -26.23 -21.42 10.22
CA GLU A 192 -25.89 -21.84 11.57
C GLU A 192 -24.49 -21.31 11.98
N PRO A 193 -24.11 -21.35 13.27
CA PRO A 193 -22.76 -21.01 13.71
C PRO A 193 -21.64 -21.66 12.91
N ALA A 194 -21.83 -22.91 12.45
CA ALA A 194 -20.88 -23.63 11.60
C ALA A 194 -20.68 -23.01 10.22
N SER A 195 -21.68 -22.28 9.69
CA SER A 195 -21.55 -21.54 8.43
C SER A 195 -20.60 -20.35 8.55
N ASP A 196 -20.62 -19.64 9.69
CA ASP A 196 -19.66 -18.56 9.96
C ASP A 196 -18.23 -19.11 10.11
N VAL A 197 -18.07 -20.29 10.73
CA VAL A 197 -16.76 -20.97 10.87
C VAL A 197 -16.18 -21.34 9.51
N TRP A 198 -17.00 -21.85 8.58
CA TRP A 198 -16.58 -22.08 7.19
C TRP A 198 -16.07 -20.79 6.55
N ALA A 199 -16.84 -19.71 6.62
CA ALA A 199 -16.48 -18.42 6.05
C ALA A 199 -15.15 -17.88 6.62
N VAL A 200 -14.91 -18.06 7.93
CA VAL A 200 -13.62 -17.76 8.57
C VAL A 200 -12.51 -18.66 8.06
N GLY A 201 -12.79 -19.95 7.83
CA GLY A 201 -11.84 -20.89 7.23
C GLY A 201 -11.39 -20.45 5.83
N VAL A 202 -12.33 -20.03 4.97
CA VAL A 202 -12.06 -19.46 3.64
C VAL A 202 -11.21 -18.19 3.76
N LEU A 203 -11.59 -17.28 4.67
CA LEU A 203 -10.87 -16.03 4.93
C LEU A 203 -9.42 -16.29 5.37
N LEU A 204 -9.20 -17.22 6.31
CA LEU A 204 -7.86 -17.56 6.78
C LEU A 204 -7.04 -18.23 5.68
N TRP A 205 -7.65 -19.15 4.90
CA TRP A 205 -7.02 -19.76 3.75
C TRP A 205 -6.56 -18.70 2.75
N GLU A 206 -7.45 -17.77 2.37
CA GLU A 206 -7.15 -16.66 1.45
C GLU A 206 -6.04 -15.74 1.99
N ALA A 207 -6.09 -15.39 3.28
CA ALA A 207 -5.10 -14.53 3.89
C ALA A 207 -3.69 -15.15 3.93
N LEU A 208 -3.61 -16.48 4.10
CA LEU A 208 -2.35 -17.22 4.15
C LEU A 208 -1.80 -17.54 2.75
N ALA A 209 -2.66 -17.85 1.79
CA ALA A 209 -2.26 -18.21 0.43
C ALA A 209 -2.11 -16.99 -0.51
N GLY A 210 -2.64 -15.81 -0.13
CA GLY A 210 -2.64 -14.60 -0.95
C GLY A 210 -3.62 -14.64 -2.13
N LYS A 211 -4.41 -15.70 -2.26
CA LYS A 211 -5.46 -15.86 -3.28
C LYS A 211 -6.64 -16.62 -2.67
N HIS A 212 -7.83 -16.48 -3.27
CA HIS A 212 -9.02 -17.19 -2.81
C HIS A 212 -8.92 -18.71 -3.14
N PRO A 213 -9.40 -19.65 -2.25
CA PRO A 213 -9.28 -21.10 -2.49
C PRO A 213 -9.95 -21.57 -3.78
N PHE A 214 -11.01 -20.88 -4.20
CA PHE A 214 -11.73 -21.18 -5.44
C PHE A 214 -11.38 -20.22 -6.58
N TRP A 215 -10.20 -19.62 -6.55
CA TRP A 215 -9.73 -18.72 -7.61
C TRP A 215 -9.62 -19.44 -8.95
N GLY A 216 -10.18 -18.82 -10.01
CA GLY A 216 -10.14 -19.38 -11.36
C GLY A 216 -11.19 -20.47 -11.65
N VAL A 217 -12.03 -20.83 -10.68
CA VAL A 217 -13.15 -21.74 -10.91
C VAL A 217 -14.25 -21.01 -11.67
N PRO A 218 -14.72 -21.52 -12.83
CA PRO A 218 -15.83 -20.93 -13.56
C PRO A 218 -17.12 -20.89 -12.72
N LEU A 219 -17.90 -19.81 -12.81
CA LEU A 219 -19.13 -19.61 -12.02
C LEU A 219 -20.09 -20.81 -12.04
N PRO A 220 -20.36 -21.47 -13.19
CA PRO A 220 -21.25 -22.63 -13.21
C PRO A 220 -20.71 -23.85 -12.42
N GLN A 221 -19.39 -23.93 -12.22
CA GLN A 221 -18.73 -25.02 -11.48
C GLN A 221 -18.49 -24.67 -10.00
N MET A 222 -18.68 -23.40 -9.62
CA MET A 222 -18.42 -22.91 -8.27
C MET A 222 -19.21 -23.68 -7.20
N PRO A 223 -20.52 -23.92 -7.33
CA PRO A 223 -21.28 -24.68 -6.34
C PRO A 223 -20.70 -26.07 -6.10
N ALA A 224 -20.42 -26.82 -7.17
CA ALA A 224 -19.85 -28.16 -7.06
C ALA A 224 -18.46 -28.15 -6.41
N SER A 225 -17.64 -27.14 -6.71
CA SER A 225 -16.31 -26.98 -6.11
C SER A 225 -16.39 -26.68 -4.61
N ILE A 226 -17.32 -25.82 -4.18
CA ILE A 226 -17.55 -25.52 -2.76
C ILE A 226 -18.08 -26.76 -2.02
N GLU A 227 -18.99 -27.50 -2.63
CA GLU A 227 -19.55 -28.74 -2.05
C GLU A 227 -18.51 -29.85 -1.90
N SER A 228 -17.51 -29.91 -2.79
CA SER A 228 -16.40 -30.86 -2.67
C SER A 228 -15.36 -30.48 -1.63
N GLY A 229 -15.42 -29.24 -1.11
CA GLY A 229 -14.48 -28.70 -0.13
C GLY A 229 -13.37 -27.85 -0.74
N ALA A 230 -12.77 -27.01 0.08
CA ALA A 230 -11.64 -26.21 -0.34
C ALA A 230 -10.38 -27.08 -0.57
N PRO A 231 -9.52 -26.73 -1.54
CA PRO A 231 -8.26 -27.44 -1.73
C PRO A 231 -7.39 -27.34 -0.47
N PRO A 232 -6.64 -28.43 -0.14
CA PRO A 232 -5.75 -28.41 1.04
C PRO A 232 -4.76 -27.23 0.98
N LEU A 233 -4.73 -26.41 2.02
CA LEU A 233 -3.82 -25.27 2.10
C LEU A 233 -2.34 -25.71 2.02
N ALA A 234 -2.03 -26.93 2.43
CA ALA A 234 -0.70 -27.52 2.34
C ALA A 234 -0.11 -27.57 0.93
N LEU A 235 -0.97 -27.58 -0.11
CA LEU A 235 -0.53 -27.54 -1.51
C LEU A 235 0.06 -26.18 -1.90
N GLU A 236 -0.46 -25.10 -1.34
CA GLU A 236 -0.01 -23.73 -1.60
C GLU A 236 1.05 -23.26 -0.59
N ARG A 237 0.94 -23.71 0.66
CA ARG A 237 1.77 -23.29 1.78
C ARG A 237 2.30 -24.47 2.62
N PRO A 238 3.15 -25.34 2.02
CA PRO A 238 3.73 -26.50 2.73
C PRO A 238 4.68 -26.08 3.86
N ASP A 239 5.10 -24.81 3.91
CA ASP A 239 5.95 -24.19 4.92
C ASP A 239 5.25 -23.96 6.26
N LEU A 240 3.91 -23.93 6.27
CA LEU A 240 3.13 -23.61 7.47
C LEU A 240 3.14 -24.78 8.49
N PRO A 241 3.00 -24.47 9.79
CA PRO A 241 2.91 -25.50 10.82
C PRO A 241 1.75 -26.47 10.57
N LYS A 242 1.99 -27.79 10.65
CA LYS A 242 0.98 -28.83 10.42
C LYS A 242 -0.31 -28.61 11.23
N ARG A 243 -0.20 -28.10 12.46
CA ARG A 243 -1.36 -27.77 13.31
C ARG A 243 -2.19 -26.61 12.74
N LEU A 244 -1.56 -25.61 12.11
CA LEU A 244 -2.27 -24.51 11.46
C LEU A 244 -3.00 -25.02 10.22
N LEU A 245 -2.34 -25.84 9.40
CA LEU A 245 -2.93 -26.49 8.25
C LEU A 245 -4.18 -27.32 8.66
N ALA A 246 -4.06 -28.15 9.69
CA ALA A 246 -5.17 -28.94 10.21
C ALA A 246 -6.33 -28.06 10.75
N ALA A 247 -6.01 -26.94 11.43
CA ALA A 247 -7.05 -26.02 11.91
C ALA A 247 -7.86 -25.39 10.77
N VAL A 248 -7.20 -25.03 9.66
CA VAL A 248 -7.86 -24.53 8.44
C VAL A 248 -8.71 -25.62 7.78
N GLU A 249 -8.17 -26.83 7.65
CA GLU A 249 -8.90 -27.97 7.08
C GLU A 249 -10.13 -28.34 7.89
N HIS A 250 -10.04 -28.36 9.23
CA HIS A 250 -11.20 -28.62 10.10
C HIS A 250 -12.28 -27.51 9.98
N ALA A 251 -11.88 -26.25 9.83
CA ALA A 251 -12.83 -25.18 9.60
C ALA A 251 -13.54 -25.29 8.24
N LEU A 252 -12.86 -25.87 7.25
CA LEU A 252 -13.32 -26.09 5.87
C LEU A 252 -13.86 -27.51 5.62
N ASP A 253 -14.23 -28.27 6.65
CA ASP A 253 -14.90 -29.55 6.45
C ASP A 253 -16.27 -29.33 5.77
N PRO A 254 -16.57 -29.99 4.65
CA PRO A 254 -17.87 -29.87 3.97
C PRO A 254 -19.05 -30.23 4.87
N ASN A 255 -18.86 -31.10 5.86
CA ASN A 255 -19.88 -31.46 6.85
C ASN A 255 -19.86 -30.46 8.02
N PRO A 256 -20.92 -29.62 8.20
CA PRO A 256 -20.95 -28.61 9.27
C PRO A 256 -20.83 -29.19 10.68
N ALA A 257 -21.27 -30.43 10.90
CA ALA A 257 -21.20 -31.09 12.20
C ALA A 257 -19.77 -31.48 12.61
N ARG A 258 -18.82 -31.51 11.67
CA ARG A 258 -17.39 -31.80 11.94
C ARG A 258 -16.56 -30.54 12.17
N ARG A 259 -17.12 -29.38 11.85
CA ARG A 259 -16.41 -28.10 12.08
C ARG A 259 -16.34 -27.80 13.58
N PRO A 260 -15.20 -27.25 14.06
CA PRO A 260 -15.08 -26.81 15.44
C PRO A 260 -16.04 -25.64 15.72
N SER A 261 -16.40 -25.42 16.98
CA SER A 261 -17.06 -24.16 17.35
C SER A 261 -16.10 -22.98 17.17
N ALA A 262 -16.65 -21.77 17.00
CA ALA A 262 -15.83 -20.54 16.89
C ALA A 262 -14.90 -20.39 18.10
N ALA A 263 -15.37 -20.68 19.31
CA ALA A 263 -14.56 -20.62 20.53
C ALA A 263 -13.40 -21.63 20.53
N ALA A 264 -13.65 -22.87 20.08
CA ALA A 264 -12.63 -23.90 20.00
C ALA A 264 -11.53 -23.53 18.98
N LEU A 265 -11.91 -23.12 17.77
CA LEU A 265 -10.98 -22.71 16.74
C LEU A 265 -10.17 -21.46 17.15
N ALA A 266 -10.80 -20.49 17.83
CA ALA A 266 -10.10 -19.34 18.39
C ALA A 266 -9.01 -19.74 19.40
N ALA A 267 -9.33 -20.71 20.26
CA ALA A 267 -8.38 -21.21 21.26
C ALA A 267 -7.19 -21.91 20.60
N ASP A 268 -7.44 -22.73 19.57
CA ASP A 268 -6.41 -23.43 18.81
C ASP A 268 -5.46 -22.44 18.11
N LEU A 269 -6.01 -21.43 17.42
CA LEU A 269 -5.20 -20.41 16.74
C LEU A 269 -4.38 -19.57 17.73
N ARG A 270 -4.91 -19.24 18.91
CA ARG A 270 -4.16 -18.53 19.96
C ARG A 270 -3.04 -19.37 20.56
N ASP A 271 -3.27 -20.68 20.75
CA ASP A 271 -2.23 -21.58 21.24
C ASP A 271 -1.06 -21.69 20.23
N LEU A 272 -1.37 -21.78 18.94
CA LEU A 272 -0.37 -21.72 17.87
C LEU A 272 0.45 -20.44 17.93
N GLY A 273 -0.19 -19.28 18.09
CA GLY A 273 0.49 -17.98 18.23
C GLY A 273 1.39 -17.90 19.46
N ARG A 274 0.96 -18.45 20.60
CA ARG A 274 1.76 -18.49 21.84
C ARG A 274 2.97 -19.41 21.72
N ARG A 275 2.80 -20.60 21.15
CA ARG A 275 3.89 -21.57 20.96
C ARG A 275 4.92 -21.06 19.96
N GLY A 276 4.48 -20.41 18.90
CA GLY A 276 5.38 -19.74 17.95
C GLY A 276 6.25 -18.67 18.62
N ARG A 277 5.68 -17.87 19.53
CA ARG A 277 6.44 -16.91 20.35
C ARG A 277 7.35 -17.58 21.37
N ALA A 278 6.89 -18.62 22.08
CA ALA A 278 7.67 -19.34 23.09
C ALA A 278 8.82 -20.12 22.47
N THR A 279 8.63 -20.71 21.28
CA THR A 279 9.69 -21.40 20.53
C THR A 279 10.74 -20.40 20.03
N ARG A 280 10.32 -19.19 19.67
CA ARG A 280 11.22 -18.10 19.30
C ARG A 280 12.00 -17.56 20.51
N GLN A 281 11.38 -17.51 21.70
CA GLN A 281 12.04 -17.10 22.95
C GLN A 281 12.93 -18.19 23.55
N ARG A 282 12.57 -19.48 23.41
CA ARG A 282 13.40 -20.61 23.87
C ARG A 282 14.57 -20.93 22.94
N ARG A 283 14.54 -20.47 21.70
CA ARG A 283 15.68 -20.52 20.78
C ARG A 283 16.43 -19.20 20.79
N LEU A 284 16.75 -18.65 21.95
CA LEU A 284 17.90 -17.80 22.11
C LEU A 284 19.07 -18.70 22.52
N PRO A 285 19.85 -19.26 21.58
CA PRO A 285 21.20 -19.66 21.88
C PRO A 285 21.96 -18.36 22.14
N ARG A 286 22.88 -18.38 23.12
CA ARG A 286 23.92 -17.36 23.23
C ARG A 286 24.46 -17.05 21.83
N PRO A 287 24.66 -15.77 21.48
CA PRO A 287 24.96 -15.37 20.12
C PRO A 287 26.32 -15.94 19.71
N ARG A 288 26.31 -17.01 18.93
CA ARG A 288 27.32 -17.18 17.89
C ARG A 288 26.90 -16.24 16.75
N PRO A 289 27.80 -15.43 16.18
CA PRO A 289 27.46 -14.61 15.03
C PRO A 289 27.19 -15.54 13.84
N HIS A 290 25.95 -15.99 13.71
CA HIS A 290 25.44 -16.49 12.45
C HIS A 290 24.99 -15.23 11.69
N VAL A 291 25.77 -14.88 10.71
CA VAL A 291 25.38 -13.96 9.65
C VAL A 291 24.33 -14.73 8.83
N ASP A 292 23.05 -14.59 9.19
CA ASP A 292 21.96 -14.93 8.28
C ASP A 292 22.08 -13.95 7.11
N VAL A 293 22.63 -14.41 6.00
CA VAL A 293 22.61 -13.69 4.75
C VAL A 293 21.18 -13.85 4.20
N PRO A 294 20.32 -12.81 4.26
CA PRO A 294 18.97 -12.89 3.70
C PRO A 294 19.06 -13.18 2.20
N ALA A 295 18.11 -13.93 1.66
CA ALA A 295 18.06 -14.22 0.24
C ALA A 295 18.05 -12.90 -0.59
N LEU A 296 18.77 -12.86 -1.71
CA LEU A 296 18.94 -11.67 -2.58
C LEU A 296 17.64 -10.88 -2.84
N PRO A 297 16.45 -11.48 -3.04
CA PRO A 297 15.19 -10.74 -3.23
C PRO A 297 14.71 -9.98 -1.98
N GLU A 298 15.08 -10.41 -0.76
CA GLU A 298 14.73 -9.72 0.49
C GLU A 298 15.73 -8.62 0.85
N LEU A 299 16.96 -8.75 0.36
CA LEU A 299 18.02 -7.75 0.55
C LEU A 299 17.83 -6.54 -0.36
N ALA A 300 17.29 -6.71 -1.57
CA ALA A 300 17.18 -5.66 -2.56
C ALA A 300 16.49 -4.39 -2.03
N PRO A 301 15.30 -4.42 -1.39
CA PRO A 301 14.66 -3.21 -0.86
C PRO A 301 15.41 -2.57 0.30
N ARG A 302 16.19 -3.36 1.07
CA ARG A 302 16.97 -2.89 2.22
C ARG A 302 18.30 -2.28 1.81
N LEU A 303 18.85 -2.68 0.68
CA LEU A 303 20.14 -2.20 0.15
C LEU A 303 20.01 -0.98 -0.76
N VAL A 304 18.84 -0.72 -1.34
CA VAL A 304 18.64 0.41 -2.27
C VAL A 304 18.96 1.75 -1.61
N ALA A 305 18.44 2.02 -0.41
CA ALA A 305 18.69 3.28 0.27
C ALA A 305 20.16 3.45 0.70
N PRO A 306 20.84 2.47 1.31
CA PRO A 306 22.28 2.52 1.55
C PRO A 306 23.12 2.66 0.27
N ALA A 307 22.77 1.95 -0.81
CA ALA A 307 23.48 2.04 -2.08
C ALA A 307 23.35 3.45 -2.69
N LEU A 308 22.13 3.98 -2.78
CA LEU A 308 21.92 5.35 -3.29
C LEU A 308 22.64 6.40 -2.45
N ALA A 309 22.60 6.28 -1.14
CA ALA A 309 23.30 7.21 -0.24
C ALA A 309 24.82 7.09 -0.40
N GLY A 310 25.35 5.86 -0.43
CA GLY A 310 26.77 5.61 -0.53
C GLY A 310 27.36 6.02 -1.86
N PHE A 311 26.81 5.50 -2.95
CA PHE A 311 27.28 5.86 -4.30
C PHE A 311 27.02 7.33 -4.63
N GLY A 312 25.85 7.87 -4.22
CA GLY A 312 25.53 9.28 -4.43
C GLY A 312 26.48 10.22 -3.68
N ALA A 313 26.79 9.93 -2.41
CA ALA A 313 27.73 10.72 -1.62
C ALA A 313 29.17 10.62 -2.15
N ALA A 314 29.62 9.43 -2.55
CA ALA A 314 30.92 9.23 -3.16
C ALA A 314 31.05 9.99 -4.49
N ALA A 315 30.03 9.88 -5.36
CA ALA A 315 29.99 10.60 -6.64
C ALA A 315 29.96 12.13 -6.43
N ALA A 316 29.19 12.61 -5.44
CA ALA A 316 29.12 14.01 -5.08
C ALA A 316 30.45 14.56 -4.52
N ALA A 317 31.14 13.78 -3.70
CA ALA A 317 32.47 14.13 -3.16
C ALA A 317 33.55 14.12 -4.25
N SER A 318 33.38 13.31 -5.30
CA SER A 318 34.30 13.25 -6.46
C SER A 318 33.91 14.17 -7.60
N LEU A 319 32.97 15.10 -7.39
CA LEU A 319 32.48 16.03 -8.42
C LEU A 319 33.61 16.92 -8.98
N LEU A 320 34.42 17.43 -8.10
CA LEU A 320 35.60 18.25 -8.40
C LEU A 320 36.82 17.73 -7.60
N PRO A 321 38.05 17.93 -8.08
CA PRO A 321 39.27 17.52 -7.39
C PRO A 321 39.53 18.37 -6.15
N PHE A 322 38.94 18.00 -5.03
CA PHE A 322 39.07 18.68 -3.72
C PHE A 322 39.51 17.73 -2.60
N TYR A 323 38.84 16.59 -2.50
CA TYR A 323 39.15 15.62 -1.46
C TYR A 323 40.32 14.70 -1.85
N PRO A 324 41.13 14.24 -0.87
CA PRO A 324 42.13 13.20 -1.12
C PRO A 324 41.49 11.95 -1.75
N ALA A 325 42.24 11.21 -2.60
CA ALA A 325 41.74 10.16 -3.46
C ALA A 325 40.87 9.07 -2.77
N HIS A 326 41.10 8.76 -1.49
CA HIS A 326 40.34 7.76 -0.72
C HIS A 326 39.13 8.33 0.04
N TRP A 327 39.03 9.67 0.20
CA TRP A 327 37.95 10.32 0.97
C TRP A 327 36.57 10.14 0.34
N PRO A 328 36.35 10.21 -0.97
CA PRO A 328 35.05 9.95 -1.57
C PRO A 328 34.49 8.58 -1.19
N PHE A 329 35.33 7.54 -1.13
CA PHE A 329 34.92 6.20 -0.68
C PHE A 329 34.55 6.18 0.80
N ALA A 330 35.31 6.87 1.65
CA ALA A 330 35.02 6.95 3.08
C ALA A 330 33.71 7.70 3.36
N ILE A 331 33.47 8.82 2.68
CA ILE A 331 32.23 9.60 2.73
C ILE A 331 31.06 8.72 2.25
N GLY A 332 31.23 7.99 1.15
CA GLY A 332 30.23 7.07 0.62
C GLY A 332 29.92 5.94 1.59
N ALA A 333 30.93 5.28 2.14
CA ALA A 333 30.73 4.21 3.13
C ALA A 333 30.03 4.70 4.39
N PHE A 334 30.40 5.89 4.87
CA PHE A 334 29.74 6.54 6.01
C PHE A 334 28.26 6.87 5.71
N ALA A 335 27.97 7.44 4.55
CA ALA A 335 26.60 7.74 4.11
C ALA A 335 25.76 6.46 3.96
N ALA A 336 26.34 5.38 3.41
CA ALA A 336 25.69 4.08 3.31
C ALA A 336 25.34 3.49 4.68
N GLY A 337 26.28 3.53 5.63
CA GLY A 337 26.05 3.09 7.01
C GLY A 337 24.95 3.90 7.71
N LEU A 338 24.98 5.23 7.55
CA LEU A 338 23.95 6.11 8.09
C LEU A 338 22.56 5.83 7.48
N ALA A 339 22.46 5.49 6.19
CA ALA A 339 21.18 5.26 5.52
C ALA A 339 20.42 4.07 6.12
N ALA A 340 21.13 3.10 6.70
CA ALA A 340 20.53 1.96 7.39
C ALA A 340 19.88 2.36 8.72
N ILE A 341 20.47 3.34 9.45
CA ILE A 341 20.10 3.72 10.81
C ILE A 341 19.34 5.05 10.81
N ALA A 342 19.88 6.06 10.13
CA ALA A 342 19.41 7.44 10.13
C ALA A 342 19.34 8.02 8.70
N PRO A 343 18.35 7.64 7.88
CA PRO A 343 18.30 8.00 6.45
C PRO A 343 18.26 9.52 6.20
N ARG A 344 17.78 10.33 7.15
CA ARG A 344 17.85 11.81 7.08
C ARG A 344 19.29 12.32 7.16
N ALA A 345 20.08 11.76 8.06
CA ALA A 345 21.49 12.11 8.20
C ALA A 345 22.28 11.66 6.97
N ALA A 346 21.99 10.50 6.43
CA ALA A 346 22.60 10.02 5.19
C ALA A 346 22.32 10.96 4.00
N LEU A 347 21.07 11.39 3.84
CA LEU A 347 20.69 12.36 2.81
C LEU A 347 21.42 13.70 3.01
N ALA A 348 21.49 14.18 4.26
CA ALA A 348 22.22 15.42 4.59
C ALA A 348 23.72 15.29 4.25
N VAL A 349 24.36 14.18 4.58
CA VAL A 349 25.77 13.91 4.25
C VAL A 349 25.98 13.90 2.73
N ALA A 350 25.11 13.19 1.98
CA ALA A 350 25.22 13.09 0.52
C ALA A 350 25.05 14.47 -0.16
N LEU A 351 24.14 15.31 0.34
CA LEU A 351 23.92 16.67 -0.18
C LEU A 351 24.97 17.67 0.29
N ALA A 352 25.59 17.45 1.45
CA ALA A 352 26.66 18.31 1.94
C ALA A 352 28.02 18.03 1.30
N ALA A 353 28.25 16.78 0.84
CA ALA A 353 29.55 16.37 0.27
C ALA A 353 30.07 17.27 -0.86
N PRO A 354 29.28 17.80 -1.81
CA PRO A 354 29.80 18.67 -2.86
C PRO A 354 29.97 20.15 -2.45
N ILE A 355 29.51 20.57 -1.26
CA ILE A 355 29.56 22.01 -0.86
C ILE A 355 30.99 22.53 -0.84
N LEU A 356 31.93 21.81 -0.23
CA LEU A 356 33.32 22.22 -0.14
C LEU A 356 34.02 22.23 -1.52
N PRO A 357 33.92 21.17 -2.33
CA PRO A 357 34.41 21.19 -3.71
C PRO A 357 33.86 22.34 -4.56
N LEU A 358 32.54 22.57 -4.48
CA LEU A 358 31.88 23.67 -5.19
C LEU A 358 32.33 25.05 -4.68
N GLY A 359 32.47 25.21 -3.36
CA GLY A 359 32.93 26.46 -2.75
C GLY A 359 34.36 26.81 -3.11
N ASN A 360 35.23 25.80 -3.28
CA ASN A 360 36.59 26.00 -3.75
C ASN A 360 36.66 26.38 -5.24
N HIS A 361 35.64 26.00 -6.03
CA HIS A 361 35.54 26.34 -7.44
C HIS A 361 34.85 27.70 -7.67
N ALA A 362 33.68 27.88 -7.02
CA ALA A 362 32.85 29.07 -7.11
C ALA A 362 31.94 29.18 -5.86
N LEU A 363 32.13 30.20 -5.02
CA LEU A 363 31.37 30.37 -3.79
C LEU A 363 29.86 30.54 -4.07
N GLY A 364 29.50 31.28 -5.12
CA GLY A 364 28.12 31.45 -5.55
C GLY A 364 27.42 30.13 -5.87
N LEU A 365 28.13 29.19 -6.47
CA LEU A 365 27.60 27.85 -6.78
C LEU A 365 27.39 27.02 -5.51
N ALA A 366 28.30 27.09 -4.54
CA ALA A 366 28.15 26.41 -3.25
C ALA A 366 26.95 26.94 -2.43
N VAL A 367 26.71 28.25 -2.47
CA VAL A 367 25.56 28.91 -1.81
C VAL A 367 24.25 28.43 -2.45
N LEU A 368 24.17 28.43 -3.78
CA LEU A 368 22.98 27.90 -4.49
C LEU A 368 22.72 26.44 -4.18
N TRP A 369 23.77 25.62 -4.22
CA TRP A 369 23.66 24.19 -3.89
C TRP A 369 23.20 24.00 -2.44
N GLY A 370 23.79 24.73 -1.48
CA GLY A 370 23.41 24.66 -0.06
C GLY A 370 21.95 25.03 0.16
N ALA A 371 21.48 26.10 -0.48
CA ALA A 371 20.07 26.51 -0.41
C ALA A 371 19.13 25.45 -0.98
N ALA A 372 19.45 24.87 -2.14
CA ALA A 372 18.69 23.79 -2.76
C ALA A 372 18.68 22.52 -1.90
N ALA A 373 19.82 22.15 -1.31
CA ALA A 373 19.96 21.03 -0.39
C ALA A 373 19.10 21.19 0.87
N LEU A 374 19.12 22.38 1.48
CA LEU A 374 18.28 22.69 2.64
C LEU A 374 16.79 22.65 2.30
N ALA A 375 16.40 23.23 1.17
CA ALA A 375 15.02 23.18 0.68
C ALA A 375 14.57 21.74 0.46
N TRP A 376 15.42 20.88 -0.14
CA TRP A 376 15.11 19.47 -0.35
C TRP A 376 15.00 18.70 0.98
N LEU A 377 15.92 18.92 1.92
CA LEU A 377 15.86 18.31 3.26
C LEU A 377 14.57 18.70 4.02
N ALA A 378 14.13 19.94 3.89
CA ALA A 378 12.87 20.40 4.48
C ALA A 378 11.65 19.73 3.83
N LEU A 379 11.62 19.62 2.51
CA LEU A 379 10.56 18.99 1.75
C LEU A 379 10.49 17.46 2.02
N ALA A 380 11.66 16.84 2.08
CA ALA A 380 11.86 15.40 2.25
C ALA A 380 11.70 14.90 3.69
N ARG A 381 11.47 15.79 4.66
CA ARG A 381 11.47 15.45 6.09
C ARG A 381 10.51 14.34 6.51
N ARG A 382 9.41 14.12 5.76
CA ARG A 382 8.40 13.09 6.05
C ARG A 382 8.74 11.73 5.44
N GLU A 383 9.52 11.68 4.37
CA GLU A 383 9.85 10.46 3.62
C GLU A 383 11.36 10.36 3.29
N PRO A 384 12.24 10.33 4.30
CA PRO A 384 13.69 10.48 4.08
C PRO A 384 14.32 9.33 3.31
N ARG A 385 13.81 8.08 3.41
CA ARG A 385 14.32 6.94 2.66
C ARG A 385 14.00 7.05 1.16
N GLY A 386 12.76 7.41 0.83
CA GLY A 386 12.37 7.61 -0.57
C GLY A 386 13.05 8.81 -1.22
N SER A 387 13.36 9.84 -0.44
CA SER A 387 13.99 11.08 -0.92
C SER A 387 15.46 10.93 -1.30
N LEU A 388 16.12 9.83 -0.90
CA LEU A 388 17.44 9.44 -1.41
C LEU A 388 17.41 9.12 -2.92
N ALA A 389 16.25 8.85 -3.49
CA ALA A 389 16.08 8.55 -4.91
C ALA A 389 16.51 9.70 -5.84
N VAL A 390 16.59 10.96 -5.36
CA VAL A 390 17.14 12.07 -6.15
C VAL A 390 18.62 11.87 -6.54
N LEU A 391 19.35 11.10 -5.73
CA LEU A 391 20.75 10.76 -6.00
C LEU A 391 20.90 9.77 -7.16
N ALA A 392 19.81 9.14 -7.60
CA ALA A 392 19.81 8.26 -8.77
C ALA A 392 20.12 9.02 -10.06
N GLY A 393 19.74 10.32 -10.16
CA GLY A 393 20.00 11.12 -11.36
C GLY A 393 21.47 11.15 -11.78
N PRO A 394 22.38 11.68 -10.95
CA PRO A 394 23.82 11.71 -11.23
C PRO A 394 24.44 10.32 -11.43
N LEU A 395 23.87 9.27 -10.85
CA LEU A 395 24.36 7.90 -10.98
C LEU A 395 23.93 7.24 -12.30
N LEU A 396 22.70 7.52 -12.77
CA LEU A 396 22.12 6.93 -13.97
C LEU A 396 22.52 7.68 -15.25
N ALA A 397 22.80 8.98 -15.14
CA ALA A 397 23.15 9.82 -16.30
C ALA A 397 24.36 9.32 -17.08
N PRO A 398 25.51 8.97 -16.47
CA PRO A 398 26.69 8.47 -17.20
C PRO A 398 26.43 7.14 -17.93
N LEU A 399 25.42 6.40 -17.51
CA LEU A 399 25.01 5.13 -18.11
C LEU A 399 23.95 5.31 -19.22
N GLY A 400 23.49 6.54 -19.46
CA GLY A 400 22.38 6.83 -20.38
C GLY A 400 21.03 6.34 -19.88
N LEU A 401 20.90 5.94 -18.60
CA LEU A 401 19.72 5.31 -18.00
C LEU A 401 18.86 6.29 -17.21
N LEU A 402 18.98 7.59 -17.45
CA LEU A 402 18.25 8.62 -16.68
C LEU A 402 16.72 8.50 -16.81
N ALA A 403 16.24 7.89 -17.89
CA ALA A 403 14.82 7.55 -18.08
C ALA A 403 14.27 6.57 -17.02
N LEU A 404 15.12 5.92 -16.19
CA LEU A 404 14.69 5.12 -15.03
C LEU A 404 14.33 5.97 -13.80
N VAL A 405 14.56 7.27 -13.80
CA VAL A 405 14.26 8.16 -12.67
C VAL A 405 12.80 8.05 -12.20
N PRO A 406 11.76 8.00 -13.06
CA PRO A 406 10.39 7.81 -12.63
C PRO A 406 10.17 6.56 -11.78
N LEU A 407 10.88 5.46 -12.10
CA LEU A 407 10.85 4.22 -11.33
C LEU A 407 11.59 4.36 -10.00
N ALA A 408 12.76 5.03 -9.99
CA ALA A 408 13.54 5.24 -8.77
C ALA A 408 12.77 6.02 -7.71
N VAL A 409 11.97 7.03 -8.12
CA VAL A 409 11.17 7.86 -7.20
C VAL A 409 9.77 7.28 -6.92
N ALA A 410 9.41 6.13 -7.49
CA ALA A 410 8.09 5.51 -7.38
C ALA A 410 7.68 5.16 -5.94
N SER A 411 8.65 4.96 -5.04
CA SER A 411 8.43 4.66 -3.63
C SER A 411 7.89 5.83 -2.80
N LEU A 412 7.99 7.08 -3.31
CA LEU A 412 7.47 8.26 -2.64
C LEU A 412 5.94 8.30 -2.70
N ARG A 413 5.28 8.60 -1.57
CA ARG A 413 3.82 8.53 -1.45
C ARG A 413 3.09 9.73 -2.07
N GLY A 414 3.65 10.93 -2.01
CA GLY A 414 3.03 12.16 -2.54
C GLY A 414 3.29 12.35 -4.05
N HIS A 415 2.25 12.62 -4.86
CA HIS A 415 2.41 12.90 -6.30
C HIS A 415 3.29 14.13 -6.57
N VAL A 416 3.12 15.20 -5.78
CA VAL A 416 3.96 16.41 -5.87
C VAL A 416 5.40 16.08 -5.53
N LEU A 417 5.63 15.31 -4.45
CA LEU A 417 6.98 14.95 -4.02
C LEU A 417 7.68 14.04 -5.04
N ARG A 418 6.94 13.12 -5.69
CA ARG A 418 7.48 12.28 -6.77
C ARG A 418 7.91 13.09 -7.98
N GLY A 419 7.02 14.00 -8.46
CA GLY A 419 7.35 14.87 -9.58
C GLY A 419 8.55 15.76 -9.27
N ALA A 420 8.57 16.38 -8.09
CA ALA A 420 9.69 17.19 -7.64
C ALA A 420 10.99 16.38 -7.50
N ALA A 421 10.93 15.16 -6.97
CA ALA A 421 12.10 14.28 -6.85
C ALA A 421 12.66 13.89 -8.21
N ALA A 422 11.81 13.58 -9.19
CA ALA A 422 12.24 13.28 -10.55
C ALA A 422 12.88 14.51 -11.20
N ALA A 423 12.28 15.68 -11.07
CA ALA A 423 12.82 16.93 -11.57
C ALA A 423 14.18 17.25 -10.96
N VAL A 424 14.31 17.15 -9.63
CA VAL A 424 15.58 17.37 -8.92
C VAL A 424 16.64 16.36 -9.36
N ALA A 425 16.30 15.08 -9.53
CA ALA A 425 17.24 14.06 -9.96
C ALA A 425 17.83 14.37 -11.37
N VAL A 426 16.97 14.79 -12.32
CA VAL A 426 17.40 15.19 -13.67
C VAL A 426 18.23 16.48 -13.62
N ALA A 427 17.82 17.47 -12.85
CA ALA A 427 18.57 18.71 -12.68
C ALA A 427 19.96 18.46 -12.06
N LEU A 428 20.05 17.60 -11.03
CA LEU A 428 21.32 17.18 -10.45
C LEU A 428 22.21 16.49 -11.46
N ALA A 429 21.66 15.63 -12.32
CA ALA A 429 22.41 14.98 -13.41
C ALA A 429 22.96 16.01 -14.39
N ALA A 430 22.16 17.00 -14.79
CA ALA A 430 22.57 18.07 -15.69
C ALA A 430 23.68 18.96 -15.09
N VAL A 431 23.50 19.39 -13.84
CA VAL A 431 24.51 20.21 -13.12
C VAL A 431 25.83 19.43 -12.97
N THR A 432 25.76 18.15 -12.63
CA THR A 432 26.98 17.33 -12.50
C THR A 432 27.69 17.14 -13.82
N ALA A 433 26.97 16.98 -14.93
CA ALA A 433 27.52 16.90 -16.27
C ALA A 433 28.18 18.24 -16.67
N ALA A 434 27.48 19.37 -16.45
CA ALA A 434 27.98 20.70 -16.79
C ALA A 434 29.26 21.07 -16.01
N VAL A 435 29.29 20.80 -14.69
CA VAL A 435 30.48 21.06 -13.85
C VAL A 435 31.67 20.21 -14.23
N ARG A 436 31.45 18.99 -14.76
CA ARG A 436 32.50 18.09 -15.24
C ARG A 436 32.92 18.35 -16.68
N GLY A 437 32.24 19.22 -17.41
CA GLY A 437 32.45 19.41 -18.86
C GLY A 437 32.08 18.15 -19.66
N ALA A 438 31.21 17.30 -19.12
CA ALA A 438 30.71 16.10 -19.77
C ALA A 438 29.45 16.41 -20.60
N ASP A 439 29.12 15.54 -21.57
CA ASP A 439 27.90 15.69 -22.35
C ASP A 439 26.66 15.73 -21.48
N LEU A 440 25.76 16.65 -21.78
CA LEU A 440 24.49 16.78 -21.10
C LEU A 440 23.64 15.54 -21.34
N PRO A 441 22.77 15.16 -20.35
CA PRO A 441 21.86 14.03 -20.51
C PRO A 441 21.02 14.12 -21.80
N PHE A 442 20.59 12.96 -22.29
CA PHE A 442 19.71 12.82 -23.47
C PHE A 442 20.28 13.37 -24.78
N GLY A 443 21.62 13.48 -24.91
CA GLY A 443 22.22 14.00 -26.11
C GLY A 443 21.97 15.48 -26.36
N ALA A 444 21.71 16.24 -25.30
CA ALA A 444 21.46 17.67 -25.37
C ALA A 444 22.73 18.50 -25.72
N GLY A 445 23.82 17.83 -26.07
CA GLY A 445 25.09 18.42 -26.50
C GLY A 445 26.08 18.61 -25.34
N THR A 446 27.26 19.13 -25.70
CA THR A 446 28.25 19.56 -24.71
C THR A 446 27.83 20.90 -24.13
N PRO A 447 27.78 21.06 -22.79
CA PRO A 447 27.49 22.35 -22.20
C PRO A 447 28.58 23.35 -22.60
N GLN A 448 28.19 24.61 -22.80
CA GLN A 448 29.18 25.69 -22.87
C GLN A 448 29.97 25.69 -21.55
N PRO A 449 31.30 25.90 -21.60
CA PRO A 449 32.10 25.98 -20.39
C PRO A 449 31.46 26.97 -19.43
N LEU A 450 31.09 26.52 -18.24
CA LEU A 450 30.60 27.42 -17.19
C LEU A 450 31.83 28.21 -16.70
N GLU A 451 32.02 29.45 -17.18
CA GLU A 451 33.03 30.36 -16.69
C GLU A 451 32.65 30.86 -15.27
N LEU A 452 32.54 29.91 -14.32
CA LEU A 452 32.18 30.17 -12.94
C LEU A 452 33.36 30.14 -11.98
N ALA A 453 34.57 29.91 -12.48
CA ALA A 453 35.76 29.86 -11.62
C ALA A 453 35.97 31.21 -10.90
N GLY A 454 35.88 31.21 -9.55
CA GLY A 454 36.00 32.41 -8.73
C GLY A 454 34.74 33.26 -8.65
N GLU A 455 33.60 32.85 -9.20
CA GLU A 455 32.32 33.58 -9.07
C GLU A 455 31.79 33.52 -7.66
N GLU A 456 31.67 34.66 -6.99
CA GLU A 456 31.20 34.79 -5.60
C GLU A 456 29.68 35.00 -5.53
N SER A 457 29.06 35.51 -6.63
CA SER A 457 27.64 35.85 -6.66
C SER A 457 26.75 34.63 -6.95
N ALA A 458 25.87 34.28 -6.04
CA ALA A 458 24.85 33.25 -6.24
C ALA A 458 23.89 33.58 -7.40
N ALA A 459 23.59 34.87 -7.62
CA ALA A 459 22.71 35.31 -8.69
C ALA A 459 23.39 35.14 -10.07
N ALA A 460 24.66 35.47 -10.20
CA ALA A 460 25.43 35.25 -11.42
C ALA A 460 25.58 33.75 -11.72
N ALA A 461 25.88 32.94 -10.72
CA ALA A 461 25.95 31.48 -10.87
C ALA A 461 24.59 30.88 -11.30
N ALA A 462 23.47 31.37 -10.75
CA ALA A 462 22.13 30.95 -11.15
C ALA A 462 21.82 31.29 -12.62
N THR A 463 22.19 32.50 -13.03
CA THR A 463 21.98 32.97 -14.42
C THR A 463 22.80 32.13 -15.40
N ALA A 464 24.08 31.87 -15.07
CA ALA A 464 24.96 31.02 -15.89
C ALA A 464 24.43 29.59 -16.02
N LEU A 465 23.97 28.98 -14.90
CA LEU A 465 23.35 27.66 -14.92
C LEU A 465 22.06 27.64 -15.74
N ALA A 466 21.21 28.67 -15.62
CA ALA A 466 19.98 28.76 -16.40
C ALA A 466 20.26 28.91 -17.91
N GLY A 467 21.30 29.66 -18.28
CA GLY A 467 21.72 29.80 -19.66
C GLY A 467 22.37 28.54 -20.27
N ALA A 468 22.96 27.69 -19.42
CA ALA A 468 23.58 26.43 -19.83
C ALA A 468 22.58 25.28 -20.00
N VAL A 469 21.33 25.41 -19.56
CA VAL A 469 20.28 24.37 -19.67
C VAL A 469 19.50 24.58 -20.98
N PRO A 470 19.69 23.71 -22.01
CA PRO A 470 18.92 23.82 -23.25
C PRO A 470 17.44 23.53 -23.01
N ALA A 471 16.57 24.14 -23.83
CA ALA A 471 15.11 23.98 -23.73
C ALA A 471 14.67 22.52 -23.84
N SER A 472 15.37 21.69 -24.61
CA SER A 472 15.11 20.24 -24.73
C SER A 472 15.28 19.54 -23.40
N LEU A 473 16.31 19.85 -22.62
CA LEU A 473 16.56 19.26 -21.31
C LEU A 473 15.50 19.71 -20.28
N ALA A 474 15.08 20.98 -20.34
CA ALA A 474 14.00 21.49 -19.50
C ALA A 474 12.66 20.80 -19.80
N ALA A 475 12.38 20.55 -21.08
CA ALA A 475 11.17 19.81 -21.48
C ALA A 475 11.24 18.33 -21.06
N GLU A 476 12.39 17.67 -21.18
CA GLU A 476 12.60 16.29 -20.74
C GLU A 476 12.43 16.14 -19.22
N LEU A 477 12.90 17.11 -18.44
CA LEU A 477 12.65 17.20 -17.01
C LEU A 477 11.15 17.19 -16.72
N GLY A 478 10.36 17.94 -17.50
CA GLY A 478 8.90 17.96 -17.41
C GLY A 478 8.28 16.59 -17.73
N VAL A 479 8.74 15.93 -18.79
CA VAL A 479 8.28 14.60 -19.21
C VAL A 479 8.54 13.56 -18.11
N LEU A 480 9.76 13.48 -17.59
CA LEU A 480 10.10 12.51 -16.55
C LEU A 480 9.40 12.81 -15.23
N ALA A 481 9.18 14.07 -14.89
CA ALA A 481 8.39 14.44 -13.72
C ALA A 481 6.91 14.02 -13.86
N ALA A 482 6.31 14.23 -15.03
CA ALA A 482 4.94 13.78 -15.31
C ALA A 482 4.80 12.26 -15.27
N LEU A 483 5.77 11.54 -15.87
CA LEU A 483 5.83 10.08 -15.81
C LEU A 483 5.96 9.59 -14.35
N ALA A 484 6.79 10.21 -13.54
CA ALA A 484 6.96 9.86 -12.13
C ALA A 484 5.65 10.02 -11.34
N VAL A 485 4.88 11.07 -11.64
CA VAL A 485 3.54 11.27 -11.08
C VAL A 485 2.59 10.15 -11.50
N ALA A 486 2.65 9.71 -12.76
CA ALA A 486 1.73 8.72 -13.33
C ALA A 486 1.98 7.27 -12.87
N VAL A 487 3.20 6.92 -12.44
CA VAL A 487 3.60 5.55 -12.06
C VAL A 487 2.60 4.78 -11.19
N PRO A 488 1.95 5.35 -10.16
CA PRO A 488 1.02 4.60 -9.30
C PRO A 488 -0.26 4.14 -9.98
N TRP A 489 -0.68 4.84 -11.05
CA TRP A 489 -1.90 4.52 -11.80
C TRP A 489 -1.65 3.51 -12.93
N VAL A 490 -0.39 3.16 -13.18
CA VAL A 490 0.00 2.19 -14.21
C VAL A 490 -0.17 0.78 -13.64
N ARG A 491 -1.28 0.13 -13.98
CA ARG A 491 -1.60 -1.25 -13.61
C ARG A 491 -2.23 -1.97 -14.82
N GLY A 492 -1.92 -3.26 -14.94
CA GLY A 492 -2.35 -4.10 -16.05
C GLY A 492 -1.48 -3.97 -17.30
N PRO A 493 -1.42 -5.04 -18.13
CA PRO A 493 -0.42 -5.18 -19.20
C PRO A 493 -0.50 -4.06 -20.24
N TRP A 494 -1.69 -3.63 -20.64
CA TRP A 494 -1.87 -2.56 -21.62
C TRP A 494 -1.41 -1.20 -21.13
N ARG A 495 -1.64 -0.86 -19.84
CA ARG A 495 -1.19 0.42 -19.28
C ARG A 495 0.31 0.44 -19.08
N ILE A 496 0.92 -0.70 -18.72
CA ILE A 496 2.38 -0.84 -18.61
C ILE A 496 3.03 -0.65 -19.98
N ALA A 497 2.51 -1.31 -21.03
CA ALA A 497 3.00 -1.15 -22.39
C ALA A 497 2.84 0.29 -22.90
N ALA A 498 1.68 0.90 -22.67
CA ALA A 498 1.42 2.30 -23.02
C ALA A 498 2.35 3.26 -22.29
N PHE A 499 2.64 3.04 -21.01
CA PHE A 499 3.57 3.83 -20.22
C PHE A 499 5.00 3.77 -20.80
N GLY A 500 5.49 2.57 -21.12
CA GLY A 500 6.78 2.40 -21.78
C GLY A 500 6.85 3.09 -23.15
N ALA A 501 5.79 2.99 -23.95
CA ALA A 501 5.67 3.65 -25.24
C ALA A 501 5.66 5.18 -25.11
N VAL A 502 4.90 5.73 -24.16
CA VAL A 502 4.85 7.19 -23.87
C VAL A 502 6.21 7.68 -23.37
N MET A 503 6.89 6.93 -22.53
CA MET A 503 8.23 7.26 -22.05
C MET A 503 9.22 7.32 -23.24
N LEU A 504 9.23 6.31 -24.09
CA LEU A 504 10.11 6.25 -25.26
C LEU A 504 9.80 7.36 -26.27
N ALA A 505 8.52 7.49 -26.66
CA ALA A 505 8.10 8.48 -27.64
C ALA A 505 8.24 9.92 -27.10
N GLY A 506 7.89 10.16 -25.84
CA GLY A 506 8.01 11.47 -25.19
C GLY A 506 9.46 11.94 -25.14
N THR A 507 10.37 11.07 -24.72
CA THR A 507 11.81 11.39 -24.69
C THR A 507 12.37 11.64 -26.09
N LEU A 508 12.04 10.80 -27.08
CA LEU A 508 12.53 10.98 -28.46
C LEU A 508 11.96 12.23 -29.15
N LEU A 509 10.72 12.61 -28.80
CA LEU A 509 10.10 13.83 -29.32
C LEU A 509 10.79 15.10 -28.81
N VAL A 510 11.15 15.09 -27.53
CA VAL A 510 11.73 16.25 -26.85
C VAL A 510 13.25 16.30 -27.01
N ALA A 511 13.90 15.15 -27.00
CA ALA A 511 15.34 14.99 -27.14
C ALA A 511 15.69 13.98 -28.27
N PRO A 512 15.58 14.39 -29.54
CA PRO A 512 15.81 13.48 -30.65
C PRO A 512 17.25 12.98 -30.75
N GLY A 513 18.21 13.65 -30.06
CA GLY A 513 19.61 13.21 -29.92
C GLY A 513 19.86 12.18 -28.82
N ALA A 514 18.82 11.77 -28.07
CA ALA A 514 18.98 10.79 -27.00
C ALA A 514 19.48 9.43 -27.55
N PRO A 515 20.44 8.77 -26.87
CA PRO A 515 20.95 7.48 -27.30
C PRO A 515 19.85 6.41 -27.24
N ALA A 516 19.47 5.88 -28.40
CA ALA A 516 18.34 5.00 -28.57
C ALA A 516 18.46 3.70 -27.74
N LEU A 517 19.65 3.08 -27.71
CA LEU A 517 19.82 1.80 -27.00
C LEU A 517 19.62 1.92 -25.48
N PRO A 518 20.29 2.82 -24.76
CA PRO A 518 20.01 3.01 -23.32
C PRO A 518 18.56 3.39 -23.02
N LEU A 519 17.93 4.19 -23.87
CA LEU A 519 16.53 4.60 -23.71
C LEU A 519 15.56 3.40 -23.83
N VAL A 520 15.77 2.54 -24.84
CA VAL A 520 14.99 1.29 -25.01
C VAL A 520 15.20 0.38 -23.81
N VAL A 521 16.45 0.21 -23.34
CA VAL A 521 16.76 -0.60 -22.17
C VAL A 521 16.05 -0.04 -20.93
N ALA A 522 16.07 1.26 -20.72
CA ALA A 522 15.38 1.90 -19.60
C ALA A 522 13.85 1.69 -19.67
N ALA A 523 13.24 1.81 -20.86
CA ALA A 523 11.83 1.54 -21.08
C ALA A 523 11.47 0.09 -20.75
N TRP A 524 12.27 -0.86 -21.20
CA TRP A 524 12.09 -2.28 -20.92
C TRP A 524 12.21 -2.60 -19.41
N LEU A 525 13.26 -2.10 -18.76
CA LEU A 525 13.45 -2.28 -17.33
C LEU A 525 12.30 -1.69 -16.53
N THR A 526 11.79 -0.53 -16.94
CA THR A 526 10.61 0.09 -16.31
C THR A 526 9.36 -0.78 -16.46
N CYS A 527 9.09 -1.29 -17.68
CA CYS A 527 7.96 -2.17 -17.92
C CYS A 527 8.07 -3.48 -17.11
N ILE A 528 9.25 -4.10 -17.07
CA ILE A 528 9.49 -5.31 -16.26
C ILE A 528 9.26 -5.04 -14.77
N ALA A 529 9.79 -3.94 -14.24
CA ALA A 529 9.63 -3.59 -12.84
C ALA A 529 8.16 -3.29 -12.47
N LEU A 530 7.43 -2.60 -13.37
CA LEU A 530 6.00 -2.34 -13.18
C LEU A 530 5.17 -3.62 -13.28
N ALA A 531 5.47 -4.52 -14.22
CA ALA A 531 4.82 -5.81 -14.34
C ALA A 531 5.09 -6.70 -13.11
N ALA A 532 6.33 -6.74 -12.62
CA ALA A 532 6.67 -7.44 -11.40
C ALA A 532 5.99 -6.86 -10.14
N ARG A 533 5.73 -5.54 -10.12
CA ARG A 533 4.95 -4.89 -9.06
C ARG A 533 3.46 -5.23 -9.16
N ASP A 534 2.92 -5.30 -10.37
CA ASP A 534 1.51 -5.59 -10.63
C ASP A 534 1.16 -7.08 -10.36
N ALA A 535 2.17 -7.96 -10.47
CA ALA A 535 2.06 -9.39 -10.18
C ALA A 535 2.17 -9.73 -8.68
N ARG A 536 2.65 -8.79 -7.86
CA ARG A 536 2.71 -8.91 -6.38
C ARG A 536 1.43 -8.35 -5.75
#